data_9917fe17de77e8815f041704e0bb8b58
#
_entry.id   9917fe17de77e8815f041704e0bb8b58
#
_cell.length_a   1.000
_cell.length_b   1.000
_cell.length_c   1.000
_cell.angle_alpha   90.00
_cell.angle_beta   90.00
_cell.angle_gamma   90.00
#
_symmetry.space_group_name_H-M   'P 1'
#
loop_
_entity.id
_entity.type
_entity.pdbx_description
1 polymer ?
#
loop_
_entity_poly.entity_id
_entity_poly.type
_entity_poly.pdbx_seq_one_letter_code
_entity_poly.pdbx_strand_id
1 'polypeptide(L)'
;MTVGAIHLANRKGFVDANLAPQFNEADTRKIFNKVVDTVNVSIPDDIDILISKYPKFKESGLAPLVLSGLKLLINDHDTFSAAVEAKAYKGNAALTAEGVAAVANIHNSIQHGIDVYSA
;
A
#
# COMPACT_ATOMS: atom_id res chain seq x y z
N MET A 1 -14.64 3.93 -2.84
CA MET A 1 -14.40 2.56 -2.30
C MET A 1 -14.31 2.64 -0.78
N THR A 2 -14.91 1.70 -0.07
CA THR A 2 -14.89 1.66 1.39
C THR A 2 -13.58 1.06 1.91
N VAL A 3 -13.22 1.35 3.18
CA VAL A 3 -12.07 0.73 3.86
C VAL A 3 -12.19 -0.79 3.86
N GLY A 4 -13.39 -1.33 4.12
CA GLY A 4 -13.64 -2.77 4.09
C GLY A 4 -13.40 -3.39 2.72
N ALA A 5 -13.80 -2.73 1.64
CA ALA A 5 -13.57 -3.22 0.27
C ALA A 5 -12.08 -3.20 -0.09
N ILE A 6 -11.35 -2.15 0.33
CA ILE A 6 -9.89 -2.07 0.13
C ILE A 6 -9.19 -3.19 0.89
N HIS A 7 -9.57 -3.42 2.16
CA HIS A 7 -9.03 -4.51 2.98
C HIS A 7 -9.24 -5.87 2.32
N LEU A 8 -10.47 -6.18 1.89
CA LEU A 8 -10.78 -7.45 1.22
C LEU A 8 -9.99 -7.64 -0.08
N ALA A 9 -9.84 -6.58 -0.89
CA ALA A 9 -9.05 -6.63 -2.12
C ALA A 9 -7.57 -6.94 -1.83
N ASN A 10 -7.00 -6.33 -0.80
CA ASN A 10 -5.62 -6.60 -0.38
C ASN A 10 -5.46 -8.04 0.14
N ARG A 11 -6.42 -8.54 0.92
CA ARG A 11 -6.38 -9.93 1.41
C ARG A 11 -6.49 -10.94 0.27
N LYS A 12 -7.34 -10.66 -0.72
CA LYS A 12 -7.42 -11.49 -1.92
C LYS A 12 -6.09 -11.49 -2.68
N GLY A 13 -5.51 -10.31 -2.90
CA GLY A 13 -4.22 -10.17 -3.57
C GLY A 13 -3.10 -10.90 -2.82
N PHE A 14 -3.08 -10.82 -1.50
CA PHE A 14 -2.12 -11.55 -0.65
C PHE A 14 -2.22 -13.06 -0.85
N VAL A 15 -3.44 -13.62 -0.81
CA VAL A 15 -3.67 -15.05 -1.03
C VAL A 15 -3.27 -15.45 -2.45
N ASP A 16 -3.70 -14.70 -3.45
CA ASP A 16 -3.41 -14.98 -4.85
C ASP A 16 -1.90 -14.96 -5.11
N ALA A 17 -1.17 -13.99 -4.55
CA ALA A 17 0.28 -13.90 -4.68
C ALA A 17 1.00 -15.09 -4.03
N ASN A 18 0.55 -15.52 -2.85
CA ASN A 18 1.14 -16.67 -2.17
C ASN A 18 0.91 -17.99 -2.92
N LEU A 19 -0.21 -18.13 -3.62
CA LEU A 19 -0.55 -19.31 -4.41
C LEU A 19 0.04 -19.28 -5.83
N ALA A 20 0.49 -18.13 -6.30
CA ALA A 20 1.04 -17.98 -7.64
C ALA A 20 2.42 -18.65 -7.77
N PRO A 21 2.78 -19.14 -8.97
CA PRO A 21 4.16 -19.54 -9.24
C PRO A 21 5.08 -18.31 -9.28
N GLN A 22 6.40 -18.55 -9.27
CA GLN A 22 7.40 -17.50 -9.44
C GLN A 22 7.15 -16.74 -10.76
N PHE A 23 7.17 -15.40 -10.71
CA PHE A 23 6.98 -14.55 -11.88
C PHE A 23 8.25 -14.49 -12.72
N ASN A 24 8.09 -14.44 -14.05
CA ASN A 24 9.20 -14.12 -14.95
C ASN A 24 9.46 -12.59 -14.96
N GLU A 25 10.51 -12.17 -15.67
CA GLU A 25 10.88 -10.74 -15.72
C GLU A 25 9.78 -9.87 -16.35
N ALA A 26 9.17 -10.35 -17.44
CA ALA A 26 8.13 -9.59 -18.14
C ALA A 26 6.89 -9.38 -17.27
N ASP A 27 6.45 -10.39 -16.56
CA ASP A 27 5.28 -10.31 -15.66
C ASP A 27 5.59 -9.45 -14.43
N THR A 28 6.80 -9.57 -13.86
CA THR A 28 7.25 -8.72 -12.77
C THR A 28 7.25 -7.25 -13.19
N ARG A 29 7.74 -6.93 -14.38
CA ARG A 29 7.74 -5.57 -14.91
C ARG A 29 6.32 -5.04 -15.08
N LYS A 30 5.40 -5.84 -15.60
CA LYS A 30 3.98 -5.44 -15.72
C LYS A 30 3.35 -5.12 -14.39
N ILE A 31 3.59 -5.95 -13.37
CA ILE A 31 3.06 -5.75 -12.03
C ILE A 31 3.65 -4.48 -11.42
N PHE A 32 4.97 -4.29 -11.48
CA PHE A 32 5.63 -3.12 -10.90
C PHE A 32 5.22 -1.83 -11.60
N ASN A 33 5.13 -1.83 -12.94
CA ASN A 33 4.66 -0.66 -13.68
C ASN A 33 3.23 -0.30 -13.29
N LYS A 34 2.35 -1.29 -13.11
CA LYS A 34 0.98 -1.05 -12.68
C LYS A 34 0.93 -0.40 -11.30
N VAL A 35 1.74 -0.87 -10.36
CA VAL A 35 1.85 -0.28 -9.01
C VAL A 35 2.37 1.15 -9.10
N VAL A 36 3.45 1.39 -9.85
CA VAL A 36 4.07 2.73 -9.99
C VAL A 36 3.09 3.72 -10.61
N ASP A 37 2.35 3.30 -11.64
CA ASP A 37 1.44 4.18 -12.39
C ASP A 37 0.08 4.40 -11.68
N THR A 38 -0.25 3.61 -10.68
CA THR A 38 -1.55 3.68 -10.00
C THR A 38 -1.41 4.00 -8.51
N VAL A 39 -1.29 3.00 -7.66
CA VAL A 39 -1.34 3.16 -6.20
C VAL A 39 -0.16 3.92 -5.61
N ASN A 40 0.99 3.90 -6.28
CA ASN A 40 2.15 4.69 -5.90
C ASN A 40 1.92 6.20 -6.01
N VAL A 41 0.91 6.61 -6.78
CA VAL A 41 0.46 8.01 -6.91
C VAL A 41 -0.78 8.24 -6.06
N SER A 42 -1.81 7.40 -6.23
CA SER A 42 -3.11 7.63 -5.61
C SER A 42 -3.11 7.49 -4.09
N ILE A 43 -2.34 6.55 -3.53
CA ILE A 43 -2.29 6.39 -2.06
C ILE A 43 -1.65 7.59 -1.38
N PRO A 44 -0.46 8.08 -1.79
CA PRO A 44 0.08 9.32 -1.24
C PRO A 44 -0.87 10.52 -1.34
N ASP A 45 -1.55 10.69 -2.47
CA ASP A 45 -2.51 11.78 -2.66
C ASP A 45 -3.70 11.65 -1.70
N ASP A 46 -4.25 10.46 -1.53
CA ASP A 46 -5.36 10.20 -0.62
C ASP A 46 -4.95 10.42 0.85
N ILE A 47 -3.74 10.02 1.22
CA ILE A 47 -3.21 10.25 2.58
C ILE A 47 -3.04 11.75 2.83
N ASP A 48 -2.54 12.52 1.86
CA ASP A 48 -2.40 13.98 1.99
C ASP A 48 -3.76 14.65 2.21
N ILE A 49 -4.80 14.18 1.52
CA ILE A 49 -6.17 14.66 1.73
C ILE A 49 -6.64 14.35 3.15
N LEU A 50 -6.43 13.12 3.64
CA LEU A 50 -6.77 12.74 5.02
C LEU A 50 -6.04 13.60 6.05
N ILE A 51 -4.75 13.86 5.85
CA ILE A 51 -3.95 14.71 6.73
C ILE A 51 -4.52 16.12 6.78
N SER A 52 -4.90 16.67 5.62
CA SER A 52 -5.50 18.01 5.54
C SER A 52 -6.84 18.11 6.30
N LYS A 53 -7.54 16.99 6.45
CA LYS A 53 -8.84 16.91 7.12
C LYS A 53 -8.75 16.48 8.59
N TYR A 54 -7.55 16.23 9.09
CA TYR A 54 -7.34 15.79 10.48
C TYR A 54 -8.05 16.68 11.51
N PRO A 55 -7.97 18.03 11.44
CA PRO A 55 -8.64 18.88 12.42
C PRO A 55 -10.16 18.63 12.49
N LYS A 56 -10.80 18.43 11.34
CA LYS A 56 -12.25 18.14 11.27
C LYS A 56 -12.59 16.77 11.85
N PHE A 57 -11.81 15.76 11.55
CA PHE A 57 -12.02 14.43 12.13
C PHE A 57 -11.76 14.41 13.63
N LYS A 58 -10.76 15.15 14.10
CA LYS A 58 -10.49 15.30 15.53
C LYS A 58 -11.65 15.97 16.25
N GLU A 59 -12.17 17.08 15.70
CA GLU A 59 -13.30 17.82 16.24
C GLU A 59 -14.56 16.96 16.34
N SER A 60 -14.83 16.12 15.34
CA SER A 60 -16.01 15.25 15.31
C SER A 60 -15.85 13.97 16.14
N GLY A 61 -14.67 13.71 16.72
CA GLY A 61 -14.39 12.51 17.49
C GLY A 61 -14.11 11.27 16.64
N LEU A 62 -13.90 11.43 15.31
CA LEU A 62 -13.71 10.33 14.37
C LEU A 62 -12.24 10.03 14.08
N ALA A 63 -11.30 10.81 14.60
CA ALA A 63 -9.87 10.58 14.36
C ALA A 63 -9.39 9.16 14.77
N PRO A 64 -9.83 8.57 15.90
CA PRO A 64 -9.46 7.21 16.25
C PRO A 64 -9.95 6.17 15.23
N LEU A 65 -11.10 6.39 14.61
CA LEU A 65 -11.64 5.50 13.57
C LEU A 65 -10.77 5.55 12.31
N VAL A 66 -10.36 6.74 11.89
CA VAL A 66 -9.45 6.93 10.75
C VAL A 66 -8.10 6.26 11.05
N LEU A 67 -7.57 6.45 12.25
CA LEU A 67 -6.31 5.82 12.68
C LEU A 67 -6.38 4.30 12.58
N SER A 68 -7.47 3.70 13.05
CA SER A 68 -7.67 2.24 12.95
C SER A 68 -7.68 1.77 11.50
N GLY A 69 -8.33 2.52 10.61
CA GLY A 69 -8.34 2.21 9.18
C GLY A 69 -6.95 2.32 8.55
N LEU A 70 -6.16 3.32 8.91
CA LEU A 70 -4.78 3.47 8.43
C LEU A 70 -3.86 2.36 8.92
N LYS A 71 -4.01 1.92 10.17
CA LYS A 71 -3.24 0.78 10.70
C LYS A 71 -3.58 -0.52 9.99
N LEU A 72 -4.85 -0.74 9.66
CA LEU A 72 -5.26 -1.88 8.85
C LEU A 72 -4.66 -1.80 7.45
N LEU A 73 -4.72 -0.64 6.82
CA LEU A 73 -4.21 -0.42 5.47
C LEU A 73 -2.70 -0.67 5.38
N ILE A 74 -1.90 -0.19 6.33
CA ILE A 74 -0.45 -0.38 6.31
C ILE A 74 -0.09 -1.87 6.47
N ASN A 75 -0.78 -2.58 7.34
CA ASN A 75 -0.58 -4.02 7.48
C ASN A 75 -0.94 -4.78 6.20
N ASP A 76 -2.04 -4.42 5.58
CA ASP A 76 -2.48 -5.03 4.32
C ASP A 76 -1.48 -4.75 3.20
N HIS A 77 -1.01 -3.50 3.09
CA HIS A 77 -0.01 -3.10 2.11
C HIS A 77 1.29 -3.88 2.30
N ASP A 78 1.81 -3.91 3.51
CA ASP A 78 3.10 -4.53 3.81
C ASP A 78 3.07 -6.04 3.57
N THR A 79 2.02 -6.72 3.99
CA THR A 79 1.92 -8.18 3.81
C THR A 79 1.67 -8.57 2.36
N PHE A 80 0.81 -7.85 1.64
CA PHE A 80 0.58 -8.10 0.22
C PHE A 80 1.84 -7.82 -0.61
N SER A 81 2.50 -6.69 -0.36
CA SER A 81 3.74 -6.32 -1.05
C SER A 81 4.84 -7.34 -0.84
N ALA A 82 5.02 -7.84 0.39
CA ALA A 82 5.99 -8.89 0.69
C ALA A 82 5.67 -10.19 -0.07
N ALA A 83 4.40 -10.56 -0.19
CA ALA A 83 3.98 -11.75 -0.93
C ALA A 83 4.27 -11.62 -2.43
N VAL A 84 4.04 -10.45 -3.03
CA VAL A 84 4.37 -10.16 -4.43
C VAL A 84 5.89 -10.18 -4.64
N GLU A 85 6.65 -9.51 -3.77
CA GLU A 85 8.11 -9.44 -3.85
C GLU A 85 8.75 -10.83 -3.75
N ALA A 86 8.19 -11.72 -2.93
CA ALA A 86 8.68 -13.10 -2.82
C ALA A 86 8.55 -13.88 -4.14
N LYS A 87 7.62 -13.50 -5.01
CA LYS A 87 7.40 -14.11 -6.32
C LYS A 87 8.04 -13.35 -7.48
N ALA A 88 8.56 -12.15 -7.22
CA ALA A 88 9.14 -11.30 -8.25
C ALA A 88 10.45 -11.90 -8.80
N TYR A 89 10.70 -11.64 -10.09
CA TYR A 89 11.98 -11.99 -10.72
C TYR A 89 13.11 -11.19 -10.09
N LYS A 90 14.19 -11.85 -9.73
CA LYS A 90 15.34 -11.26 -9.01
C LYS A 90 16.58 -11.00 -9.89
N GLY A 91 16.56 -11.44 -11.14
CA GLY A 91 17.70 -11.35 -12.04
C GLY A 91 17.97 -9.98 -12.64
N ASN A 92 17.15 -8.97 -12.32
CA ASN A 92 17.32 -7.60 -12.80
C ASN A 92 17.34 -6.65 -11.59
N ALA A 93 18.51 -6.15 -11.23
CA ALA A 93 18.70 -5.31 -10.06
C ALA A 93 17.94 -3.97 -10.16
N ALA A 94 17.85 -3.37 -11.34
CA ALA A 94 17.11 -2.13 -11.55
C ALA A 94 15.60 -2.32 -11.34
N LEU A 95 15.06 -3.42 -11.85
CA LEU A 95 13.64 -3.77 -11.67
C LEU A 95 13.32 -4.03 -10.20
N THR A 96 14.18 -4.76 -9.50
CA THR A 96 14.04 -4.99 -8.05
C THR A 96 14.03 -3.66 -7.28
N ALA A 97 14.95 -2.74 -7.62
CA ALA A 97 15.03 -1.42 -6.99
C ALA A 97 13.76 -0.58 -7.21
N GLU A 98 13.17 -0.65 -8.40
CA GLU A 98 11.89 0.04 -8.70
C GLU A 98 10.76 -0.47 -7.79
N GLY A 99 10.65 -1.77 -7.62
CA GLY A 99 9.63 -2.38 -6.74
C GLY A 99 9.84 -1.99 -5.28
N VAL A 100 11.05 -2.07 -4.79
CA VAL A 100 11.39 -1.69 -3.41
C VAL A 100 11.08 -0.20 -3.17
N ALA A 101 11.42 0.68 -4.11
CA ALA A 101 11.16 2.11 -4.00
C ALA A 101 9.66 2.41 -3.96
N ALA A 102 8.85 1.76 -4.79
CA ALA A 102 7.40 1.95 -4.81
C ALA A 102 6.76 1.48 -3.50
N VAL A 103 7.14 0.31 -3.00
CA VAL A 103 6.65 -0.21 -1.71
C VAL A 103 7.01 0.73 -0.57
N ALA A 104 8.25 1.22 -0.52
CA ALA A 104 8.70 2.15 0.51
C ALA A 104 7.95 3.48 0.45
N ASN A 105 7.70 4.02 -0.74
CA ASN A 105 6.96 5.27 -0.92
C ASN A 105 5.54 5.17 -0.39
N ILE A 106 4.83 4.09 -0.73
CA ILE A 106 3.47 3.86 -0.26
C ILE A 106 3.46 3.63 1.25
N HIS A 107 4.34 2.79 1.77
CA HIS A 107 4.46 2.52 3.21
C HIS A 107 4.69 3.82 3.99
N ASN A 108 5.64 4.62 3.57
CA ASN A 108 6.00 5.87 4.25
C ASN A 108 4.86 6.88 4.22
N SER A 109 4.09 6.95 3.13
CA SER A 109 2.91 7.82 3.04
C SER A 109 1.84 7.40 4.05
N ILE A 110 1.52 6.12 4.15
CA ILE A 110 0.54 5.61 5.10
C ILE A 110 1.04 5.83 6.54
N GLN A 111 2.31 5.58 6.81
CA GLN A 111 2.91 5.81 8.12
C GLN A 111 2.85 7.28 8.52
N HIS A 112 3.06 8.21 7.59
CA HIS A 112 2.89 9.64 7.85
C HIS A 112 1.46 9.97 8.28
N GLY A 113 0.46 9.39 7.61
CA GLY A 113 -0.94 9.52 8.01
C GLY A 113 -1.20 8.98 9.42
N ILE A 114 -0.63 7.82 9.74
CA ILE A 114 -0.71 7.23 11.09
C ILE A 114 -0.11 8.18 12.13
N ASP A 115 1.05 8.73 11.86
CA ASP A 115 1.75 9.64 12.78
C ASP A 115 0.90 10.89 13.06
N VAL A 116 0.29 11.48 12.05
CA VAL A 116 -0.61 12.64 12.21
C VAL A 116 -1.83 12.28 13.04
N TYR A 117 -2.48 11.16 12.75
CA TYR A 117 -3.70 10.74 13.44
C TYR A 117 -3.45 10.14 14.82
N SER A 118 -2.21 9.89 15.19
CA SER A 118 -1.78 9.43 16.52
C SER A 118 -1.46 10.57 17.47
N ALA A 119 -1.45 11.80 16.98
CA ALA A 119 -1.09 13.00 17.76
C ALA A 119 -2.22 13.43 18.73
#